data_3de1065f0525442160517368816805c7
#
_entry.id   3de1065f0525442160517368816805c7
#
_cell.length_a   1.000
_cell.length_b   1.000
_cell.length_c   1.000
_cell.angle_alpha   90.00
_cell.angle_beta   90.00
_cell.angle_gamma   90.00
#
_symmetry.space_group_name_H-M   'P 1'
#
loop_
_entity.id
_entity.type
_entity.pdbx_description
1 polymer ?
#
loop_
_entity_poly.entity_id
_entity_poly.type
_entity_poly.pdbx_seq_one_letter_code
_entity_poly.pdbx_strand_id
1 'polypeptide(L)'
;MKTSKFTEEQIAFTLKQAELGTSVKEVIRKAGITEQTFYRWKKKYAGLGVAEMRRLRQLEDENRRLKRLVADLVLDKQMLQDVLSKKL
;
A
#
# COMPACT_ATOMS: atom_id res chain seq x y z
N MET A 1 0.21 -14.51 5.68
CA MET A 1 0.55 -13.10 5.51
C MET A 1 1.09 -12.80 4.13
N LYS A 2 0.49 -11.88 3.47
CA LYS A 2 0.93 -11.54 2.12
C LYS A 2 1.98 -10.43 2.14
N THR A 3 3.14 -10.69 1.58
CA THR A 3 4.17 -9.68 1.43
C THR A 3 4.20 -9.21 -0.02
N SER A 4 4.69 -8.01 -0.22
CA SER A 4 4.86 -7.49 -1.56
C SER A 4 5.88 -8.34 -2.30
N LYS A 5 5.58 -8.64 -3.55
CA LYS A 5 6.47 -9.38 -4.41
C LYS A 5 7.72 -8.59 -4.78
N PHE A 6 7.65 -7.26 -4.71
CA PHE A 6 8.71 -6.37 -5.12
C PHE A 6 9.17 -5.51 -3.96
N THR A 7 10.49 -5.31 -3.88
CA THR A 7 11.07 -4.41 -2.89
C THR A 7 10.97 -2.97 -3.36
N GLU A 8 11.15 -2.03 -2.44
CA GLU A 8 11.18 -0.61 -2.78
C GLU A 8 12.28 -0.31 -3.77
N GLU A 9 13.42 -0.98 -3.64
CA GLU A 9 14.53 -0.81 -4.57
C GLU A 9 14.15 -1.23 -5.98
N GLN A 10 13.44 -2.36 -6.10
CA GLN A 10 12.99 -2.85 -7.41
C GLN A 10 11.99 -1.91 -8.05
N ILE A 11 11.06 -1.39 -7.27
CA ILE A 11 10.07 -0.45 -7.76
C ILE A 11 10.75 0.84 -8.22
N ALA A 12 11.66 1.37 -7.40
CA ALA A 12 12.38 2.59 -7.72
C ALA A 12 13.20 2.42 -9.00
N PHE A 13 13.89 1.29 -9.12
CA PHE A 13 14.69 1.00 -10.30
C PHE A 13 13.84 0.96 -11.56
N THR A 14 12.69 0.28 -11.46
CA THR A 14 11.77 0.14 -12.59
C THR A 14 11.26 1.51 -13.07
N LEU A 15 10.83 2.35 -12.12
CA LEU A 15 10.36 3.68 -12.46
C LEU A 15 11.48 4.55 -13.03
N LYS A 16 12.68 4.42 -12.50
CA LYS A 16 13.82 5.18 -12.96
C LYS A 16 14.18 4.83 -14.40
N GLN A 17 14.10 3.56 -14.77
CA GLN A 17 14.38 3.12 -16.14
C GLN A 17 13.47 3.84 -17.13
N ALA A 18 12.19 3.95 -16.80
CA ALA A 18 11.23 4.64 -17.67
C ALA A 18 11.54 6.14 -17.74
N GLU A 19 11.94 6.75 -16.64
CA GLU A 19 12.31 8.17 -16.62
C GLU A 19 13.53 8.45 -17.50
N LEU A 20 14.45 7.50 -17.56
CA LEU A 20 15.66 7.66 -18.33
C LEU A 20 15.50 7.36 -19.83
N GLY A 21 14.28 7.06 -20.25
CA GLY A 21 13.97 6.92 -21.66
C GLY A 21 13.71 5.52 -22.16
N THR A 22 13.83 4.51 -21.29
CA THR A 22 13.46 3.15 -21.69
C THR A 22 11.95 3.09 -21.89
N SER A 23 11.53 2.45 -22.98
CA SER A 23 10.10 2.38 -23.26
C SER A 23 9.36 1.60 -22.18
N VAL A 24 8.11 1.97 -21.96
CA VAL A 24 7.28 1.29 -20.95
C VAL A 24 7.17 -0.19 -21.26
N LYS A 25 7.00 -0.55 -22.53
CA LYS A 25 6.94 -1.95 -22.95
C LYS A 25 8.16 -2.73 -22.49
N GLU A 26 9.33 -2.16 -22.69
CA GLU A 26 10.59 -2.80 -22.32
C GLU A 26 10.71 -2.91 -20.81
N VAL A 27 10.34 -1.84 -20.11
CA VAL A 27 10.42 -1.79 -18.65
C VAL A 27 9.53 -2.87 -18.02
N ILE A 28 8.27 -2.97 -18.46
CA ILE A 28 7.34 -3.95 -17.90
C ILE A 28 7.76 -5.37 -18.25
N ARG A 29 8.31 -5.57 -19.44
CA ARG A 29 8.79 -6.89 -19.84
C ARG A 29 9.92 -7.34 -18.93
N LYS A 30 10.90 -6.48 -18.71
CA LYS A 30 12.05 -6.81 -17.86
C LYS A 30 11.68 -6.99 -16.41
N ALA A 31 10.77 -6.18 -15.93
CA ALA A 31 10.33 -6.25 -14.53
C ALA A 31 9.35 -7.40 -14.26
N GLY A 32 8.75 -7.95 -15.31
CA GLY A 32 7.79 -9.04 -15.15
C GLY A 32 6.48 -8.57 -14.54
N ILE A 33 6.06 -7.35 -14.87
CA ILE A 33 4.82 -6.77 -14.35
C ILE A 33 3.89 -6.43 -15.50
N THR A 34 2.64 -6.12 -15.16
CA THR A 34 1.68 -5.66 -16.16
C THR A 34 1.80 -4.16 -16.33
N GLU A 35 1.27 -3.66 -17.45
CA GLU A 35 1.21 -2.23 -17.71
C GLU A 35 0.41 -1.52 -16.61
N GLN A 36 -0.68 -2.14 -16.17
CA GLN A 36 -1.51 -1.61 -15.11
C GLN A 36 -0.72 -1.43 -13.81
N THR A 37 0.09 -2.42 -13.46
CA THR A 37 0.94 -2.35 -12.28
C THR A 37 1.96 -1.22 -12.41
N PHE A 38 2.55 -1.06 -13.58
CA PHE A 38 3.52 0.00 -13.82
C PHE A 38 2.90 1.38 -13.59
N TYR A 39 1.73 1.63 -14.15
CA TYR A 39 1.09 2.93 -14.00
C TYR A 39 0.58 3.18 -12.59
N ARG A 40 0.18 2.12 -11.89
CA ARG A 40 -0.18 2.24 -10.48
C ARG A 40 1.04 2.65 -9.64
N TRP A 41 2.19 2.04 -9.92
CA TRP A 41 3.43 2.42 -9.24
C TRP A 41 3.83 3.84 -9.57
N LYS A 42 3.72 4.22 -10.82
CA LYS A 42 4.08 5.57 -11.26
C LYS A 42 3.23 6.61 -10.54
N LYS A 43 1.94 6.36 -10.44
CA LYS A 43 1.04 7.28 -9.77
C LYS A 43 1.33 7.39 -8.28
N LYS A 44 1.67 6.28 -7.66
CA LYS A 44 1.85 6.20 -6.21
C LYS A 44 3.24 6.63 -5.75
N TYR A 45 4.26 6.27 -6.51
CA TYR A 45 5.64 6.39 -6.05
C TYR A 45 6.52 7.33 -6.87
N ALA A 46 6.05 7.86 -7.97
CA ALA A 46 6.89 8.70 -8.82
C ALA A 46 7.40 9.90 -8.02
N GLY A 47 8.70 10.15 -8.15
CA GLY A 47 9.35 11.24 -7.43
C GLY A 47 9.77 10.92 -6.02
N LEU A 48 9.46 9.73 -5.52
CA LEU A 48 9.85 9.32 -4.18
C LEU A 48 11.14 8.52 -4.22
N GLY A 49 12.00 8.74 -3.24
CA GLY A 49 13.15 7.88 -3.02
C GLY A 49 12.75 6.60 -2.29
N VAL A 50 13.72 5.69 -2.16
CA VAL A 50 13.47 4.41 -1.50
C VAL A 50 13.03 4.59 -0.05
N ALA A 51 13.67 5.52 0.66
CA ALA A 51 13.33 5.78 2.07
C ALA A 51 11.90 6.29 2.20
N GLU A 52 11.50 7.18 1.30
CA GLU A 52 10.13 7.70 1.32
C GLU A 52 9.11 6.62 0.98
N MET A 53 9.44 5.71 0.06
CA MET A 53 8.57 4.59 -0.25
C MET A 53 8.37 3.68 0.95
N ARG A 54 9.44 3.39 1.68
CA ARG A 54 9.36 2.59 2.89
C ARG A 54 8.50 3.26 3.94
N ARG A 55 8.69 4.57 4.10
CA ARG A 55 7.91 5.33 5.06
C ARG A 55 6.44 5.33 4.69
N LEU A 56 6.14 5.50 3.41
CA LEU A 56 4.76 5.46 2.94
C LEU A 56 4.11 4.12 3.25
N ARG A 57 4.81 3.02 2.98
CA ARG A 57 4.29 1.68 3.27
C ARG A 57 4.06 1.47 4.76
N GLN A 58 4.97 1.94 5.60
CA GLN A 58 4.79 1.87 7.04
C GLN A 58 3.54 2.61 7.49
N LEU A 59 3.36 3.82 6.96
CA LEU A 59 2.19 4.63 7.31
C LEU A 59 0.90 3.99 6.84
N GLU A 60 0.92 3.37 5.67
CA GLU A 60 -0.26 2.65 5.17
C GLU A 60 -0.59 1.46 6.05
N ASP A 61 0.42 0.71 6.49
CA ASP A 61 0.21 -0.43 7.37
C ASP A 61 -0.34 0.01 8.72
N GLU A 62 0.23 1.06 9.29
CA GLU A 62 -0.25 1.62 10.56
C GLU A 62 -1.68 2.11 10.43
N ASN A 63 -1.98 2.76 9.31
CA ASN A 63 -3.32 3.29 9.05
C ASN A 63 -4.34 2.16 9.00
N ARG A 64 -4.01 1.07 8.29
CA ARG A 64 -4.90 -0.09 8.22
C ARG A 64 -5.11 -0.72 9.59
N ARG A 65 -4.04 -0.84 10.38
CA ARG A 65 -4.13 -1.41 11.72
C ARG A 65 -4.99 -0.54 12.63
N LEU A 66 -4.79 0.77 12.57
CA LEU A 66 -5.56 1.70 13.39
C LEU A 66 -7.04 1.68 12.99
N LYS A 67 -7.33 1.62 11.72
CA LYS A 67 -8.71 1.55 11.25
C LYS A 67 -9.40 0.28 11.73
N ARG A 68 -8.68 -0.85 11.71
CA ARG A 68 -9.22 -2.10 12.22
C ARG A 68 -9.50 -2.00 13.72
N LEU A 69 -8.55 -1.43 14.46
CA LEU A 69 -8.69 -1.27 15.90
C LEU A 69 -9.88 -0.39 16.24
N VAL A 70 -10.05 0.72 15.51
CA VAL A 70 -11.19 1.61 15.71
C VAL A 70 -12.50 0.87 15.43
N ALA A 71 -12.54 0.10 14.35
CA ALA A 71 -13.76 -0.67 14.02
C ALA A 71 -14.11 -1.66 15.10
N ASP A 72 -13.10 -2.37 15.65
CA ASP A 72 -13.32 -3.33 16.73
C ASP A 72 -13.84 -2.63 17.98
N LEU A 73 -13.26 -1.49 18.32
CA LEU A 73 -13.69 -0.73 19.50
C LEU A 73 -15.11 -0.21 19.35
N VAL A 74 -15.49 0.23 18.15
CA VAL A 74 -16.85 0.69 17.89
C VAL A 74 -17.83 -0.46 18.04
N LEU A 75 -17.49 -1.63 17.50
CA LEU A 75 -18.34 -2.82 17.65
C LEU A 75 -18.50 -3.23 19.11
N ASP A 76 -17.40 -3.24 19.86
CA ASP A 76 -17.42 -3.57 21.27
C ASP A 76 -18.31 -2.62 22.04
N LYS A 77 -18.20 -1.33 21.75
CA LYS A 77 -19.03 -0.32 22.38
C LYS A 77 -20.50 -0.55 22.09
N GLN A 78 -20.84 -0.85 20.84
CA GLN A 78 -22.22 -1.10 20.46
C GLN A 78 -22.78 -2.33 21.16
N MET A 79 -21.98 -3.39 21.24
CA MET A 79 -22.40 -4.62 21.90
C MET A 79 -22.66 -4.39 23.38
N LEU A 80 -21.81 -3.62 24.05
CA LEU A 80 -22.00 -3.28 25.45
C LEU A 80 -23.24 -2.44 25.65
N GLN A 81 -23.47 -1.47 24.78
CA GLN A 81 -24.67 -0.64 24.86
C GLN A 81 -25.95 -1.47 24.69
N ASP A 82 -25.91 -2.42 23.75
CA ASP A 82 -27.03 -3.30 23.52
C ASP A 82 -27.34 -4.15 24.74
N VAL A 83 -26.31 -4.72 25.36
CA VAL A 83 -26.47 -5.52 26.57
C VAL A 83 -27.08 -4.68 27.71
N LEU A 84 -26.56 -3.49 27.90
CA LEU A 84 -27.06 -2.61 28.96
C LEU A 84 -28.50 -2.21 28.70
N SER A 85 -28.83 -1.93 27.45
CA SER A 85 -30.19 -1.57 27.07
C SER A 85 -31.19 -2.70 27.35
N LYS A 86 -30.78 -3.94 27.09
CA LYS A 86 -31.64 -5.11 27.29
C LYS A 86 -31.81 -5.48 28.74
N LYS A 87 -30.94 -5.03 29.60
CA LYS A 87 -31.06 -5.30 31.04
C LYS A 87 -32.15 -4.53 31.69
N LEU A 88 -32.56 -3.47 31.08
CA LEU A 88 -33.63 -2.65 31.62
C LEU A 88 -35.00 -3.23 31.25
#